data_16d3d001ab63abefa62c71bfe9f6fb80
#
_entry.id   16d3d001ab63abefa62c71bfe9f6fb80
#
_cell.length_a   1.000
_cell.length_b   1.000
_cell.length_c   1.000
_cell.angle_alpha   90.00
_cell.angle_beta   90.00
_cell.angle_gamma   90.00
#
_symmetry.space_group_name_H-M   'P 1'
#
loop_
_entity.id
_entity.type
_entity.pdbx_description
1 polymer ?
#
loop_
_entity_poly.entity_id
_entity_poly.type
_entity_poly.pdbx_seq_one_letter_code
_entity_poly.pdbx_strand_id
1 'polypeptide(L)'
;MLKLKKKVNQFPTPYTCMRAIKEGGIETKLSMILMGFGNFVHKQKIKGLLYLTLEVAYIVFMAVNGIHFLSTLGSLGSAPQKEVWDATKQVYLYTKGDQSVLLLLYGVATVLVTLLMIWAWRGALKSAFKAECLDKEGRHVNSFVEDLKSLLHENLHRLLMTPPMVFIFTLTILPLVFMICMAFTNYSKLGNHLMLFDWVGLDNFKALFDTNSILGSTFWSVLGWTLVWAFFATFSNYIFGMILSLVINRKDTKAKGFWRFCFVLSCAVPMFVSLLIMRTMLQPNGAVNVLLRNLGWIAQDASLPFFTDPTWARVTVIVVNIWVGVPYTLLQLTGVLQNRSEEHTSELQSHVRISYAVFCLKK
;
A
#
# COMPACT_ATOMS: atom_id res chain seq x y z
N MET A 1 -28.68 -39.83 -37.32
CA MET A 1 -28.84 -38.60 -36.53
C MET A 1 -27.48 -37.98 -36.30
N LEU A 2 -27.10 -37.00 -37.09
CA LEU A 2 -25.85 -36.24 -36.97
C LEU A 2 -25.98 -35.32 -35.75
N LYS A 3 -25.23 -35.59 -34.69
CA LYS A 3 -25.07 -34.64 -33.54
C LYS A 3 -24.37 -33.39 -34.09
N LEU A 4 -25.11 -32.32 -34.30
CA LEU A 4 -24.58 -30.99 -34.60
C LEU A 4 -23.61 -30.62 -33.47
N LYS A 5 -22.29 -30.53 -33.74
CA LYS A 5 -21.29 -29.97 -32.83
C LYS A 5 -21.72 -28.53 -32.57
N LYS A 6 -22.15 -28.23 -31.31
CA LYS A 6 -22.40 -26.86 -30.86
C LYS A 6 -21.16 -26.02 -31.15
N LYS A 7 -21.30 -24.95 -31.92
CA LYS A 7 -20.24 -23.95 -32.13
C LYS A 7 -19.76 -23.46 -30.77
N VAL A 8 -18.52 -23.73 -30.47
CA VAL A 8 -17.87 -23.18 -29.26
C VAL A 8 -17.75 -21.67 -29.47
N ASN A 9 -18.40 -20.88 -28.63
CA ASN A 9 -18.24 -19.42 -28.65
C ASN A 9 -16.76 -19.10 -28.39
N GLN A 10 -16.12 -18.42 -29.34
CA GLN A 10 -14.72 -17.98 -29.21
C GLN A 10 -14.48 -17.04 -27.99
N PHE A 11 -15.55 -16.37 -27.55
CA PHE A 11 -15.54 -15.49 -26.36
C PHE A 11 -16.63 -15.95 -25.39
N PRO A 12 -16.32 -16.83 -24.43
CA PRO A 12 -17.29 -17.22 -23.41
C PRO A 12 -17.68 -15.99 -22.58
N THR A 13 -18.98 -15.86 -22.32
CA THR A 13 -19.51 -14.78 -21.49
C THR A 13 -18.88 -14.84 -20.10
N PRO A 14 -18.45 -13.68 -19.51
CA PRO A 14 -17.71 -13.66 -18.26
C PRO A 14 -18.55 -14.24 -17.11
N TYR A 15 -17.91 -15.02 -16.24
CA TYR A 15 -18.51 -15.57 -15.03
C TYR A 15 -18.56 -14.49 -13.94
N THR A 16 -19.74 -13.85 -13.77
CA THR A 16 -19.96 -12.79 -12.78
C THR A 16 -20.84 -13.27 -11.63
N CYS A 17 -20.74 -12.64 -10.44
CA CYS A 17 -21.62 -12.95 -9.34
C CYS A 17 -23.10 -12.73 -9.66
N MET A 18 -23.41 -11.68 -10.44
CA MET A 18 -24.79 -11.37 -10.84
C MET A 18 -25.38 -12.49 -11.69
N ARG A 19 -24.59 -13.05 -12.61
CA ARG A 19 -25.00 -14.21 -13.41
C ARG A 19 -25.11 -15.47 -12.57
N ALA A 20 -24.20 -15.70 -11.63
CA ALA A 20 -24.25 -16.81 -10.70
C ALA A 20 -25.58 -16.83 -9.91
N ILE A 21 -26.04 -15.66 -9.47
CA ILE A 21 -27.32 -15.51 -8.75
C ILE A 21 -28.52 -15.74 -9.67
N LYS A 22 -28.50 -15.19 -10.90
CA LYS A 22 -29.64 -15.25 -11.83
C LYS A 22 -29.75 -16.59 -12.57
N GLU A 23 -28.62 -17.10 -13.07
CA GLU A 23 -28.55 -18.25 -14.01
C GLU A 23 -28.02 -19.52 -13.36
N GLY A 24 -27.41 -19.42 -12.16
CA GLY A 24 -26.88 -20.55 -11.43
C GLY A 24 -27.95 -21.53 -10.95
N GLY A 25 -27.62 -22.81 -10.97
CA GLY A 25 -28.47 -23.88 -10.44
C GLY A 25 -28.55 -23.85 -8.91
N ILE A 26 -29.30 -24.81 -8.37
CA ILE A 26 -29.50 -24.93 -6.90
C ILE A 26 -28.18 -25.05 -6.17
N GLU A 27 -27.21 -25.79 -6.72
CA GLU A 27 -25.90 -26.04 -6.13
C GLU A 27 -25.02 -24.78 -6.02
N THR A 28 -25.04 -23.96 -7.09
CA THR A 28 -24.39 -22.62 -7.06
C THR A 28 -25.09 -21.66 -6.10
N LYS A 29 -26.43 -21.70 -6.02
CA LYS A 29 -27.19 -20.89 -5.06
C LYS A 29 -26.95 -21.31 -3.62
N LEU A 30 -26.84 -22.60 -3.34
CA LEU A 30 -26.44 -23.09 -2.00
C LEU A 30 -25.03 -22.64 -1.61
N SER A 31 -24.15 -22.41 -2.57
CA SER A 31 -22.81 -21.80 -2.31
C SER A 31 -22.87 -20.36 -1.81
N MET A 32 -24.02 -19.69 -1.85
CA MET A 32 -24.22 -18.39 -1.20
C MET A 32 -24.30 -18.50 0.32
N ILE A 33 -24.79 -19.65 0.83
CA ILE A 33 -24.96 -19.94 2.26
C ILE A 33 -23.79 -20.76 2.78
N LEU A 34 -23.34 -21.76 2.00
CA LEU A 34 -22.20 -22.64 2.33
C LEU A 34 -21.13 -22.46 1.26
N MET A 35 -20.09 -21.66 1.58
CA MET A 35 -19.04 -21.34 0.59
C MET A 35 -18.38 -22.62 0.07
N GLY A 36 -18.33 -22.73 -1.26
CA GLY A 36 -17.67 -23.83 -1.93
C GLY A 36 -18.52 -25.08 -2.10
N PHE A 37 -19.79 -25.09 -1.70
CA PHE A 37 -20.69 -26.23 -1.90
C PHE A 37 -20.81 -26.65 -3.37
N GLY A 38 -21.05 -25.70 -4.28
CA GLY A 38 -21.09 -25.95 -5.71
C GLY A 38 -19.76 -26.47 -6.27
N ASN A 39 -18.62 -25.98 -5.76
CA ASN A 39 -17.31 -26.52 -6.15
C ASN A 39 -17.17 -27.98 -5.69
N PHE A 40 -17.64 -28.31 -4.50
CA PHE A 40 -17.58 -29.65 -3.95
C PHE A 40 -18.38 -30.65 -4.79
N VAL A 41 -19.60 -30.28 -5.19
CA VAL A 41 -20.49 -31.09 -6.05
C VAL A 41 -19.89 -31.28 -7.45
N HIS A 42 -19.33 -30.22 -8.05
CA HIS A 42 -18.74 -30.25 -9.39
C HIS A 42 -17.27 -30.71 -9.39
N LYS A 43 -16.92 -31.75 -8.66
CA LYS A 43 -15.62 -32.46 -8.65
C LYS A 43 -14.42 -31.67 -8.11
N GLN A 44 -14.59 -30.43 -7.65
CA GLN A 44 -13.54 -29.63 -7.03
C GLN A 44 -13.54 -29.75 -5.48
N LYS A 45 -13.51 -30.97 -4.95
CA LYS A 45 -13.71 -31.25 -3.52
C LYS A 45 -12.75 -30.48 -2.60
N ILE A 46 -11.45 -30.47 -2.91
CA ILE A 46 -10.43 -29.78 -2.08
C ILE A 46 -10.69 -28.27 -2.06
N LYS A 47 -10.99 -27.69 -3.21
CA LYS A 47 -11.28 -26.26 -3.33
C LYS A 47 -12.57 -25.88 -2.59
N GLY A 48 -13.61 -26.70 -2.71
CA GLY A 48 -14.84 -26.52 -1.95
C GLY A 48 -14.59 -26.59 -0.43
N LEU A 49 -13.77 -27.54 0.02
CA LEU A 49 -13.41 -27.67 1.44
C LEU A 49 -12.62 -26.47 1.94
N LEU A 50 -11.67 -25.94 1.14
CA LEU A 50 -10.91 -24.73 1.51
C LEU A 50 -11.82 -23.51 1.68
N TYR A 51 -12.80 -23.32 0.81
CA TYR A 51 -13.76 -22.23 0.96
C TYR A 51 -14.63 -22.41 2.21
N LEU A 52 -15.09 -23.63 2.46
CA LEU A 52 -15.86 -23.95 3.67
C LEU A 52 -15.04 -23.72 4.95
N THR A 53 -13.77 -24.14 4.95
CA THR A 53 -12.87 -23.93 6.11
C THR A 53 -12.67 -22.44 6.37
N LEU A 54 -12.51 -21.63 5.31
CA LEU A 54 -12.39 -20.18 5.44
C LEU A 54 -13.66 -19.56 6.03
N GLU A 55 -14.83 -20.00 5.60
CA GLU A 55 -16.12 -19.56 6.13
C GLU A 55 -16.29 -19.92 7.60
N VAL A 56 -16.02 -21.16 7.97
CA VAL A 56 -16.10 -21.63 9.38
C VAL A 56 -15.11 -20.84 10.25
N ALA A 57 -13.88 -20.65 9.79
CA ALA A 57 -12.89 -19.86 10.51
C ALA A 57 -13.36 -18.41 10.74
N TYR A 58 -13.97 -17.80 9.73
CA TYR A 58 -14.55 -16.47 9.85
C TYR A 58 -15.73 -16.42 10.83
N ILE A 59 -16.65 -17.41 10.77
CA ILE A 59 -17.79 -17.48 11.70
C ILE A 59 -17.30 -17.64 13.15
N VAL A 60 -16.30 -18.52 13.38
CA VAL A 60 -15.69 -18.69 14.71
C VAL A 60 -15.03 -17.42 15.18
N PHE A 61 -14.25 -16.76 14.31
CA PHE A 61 -13.65 -15.46 14.62
C PHE A 61 -14.71 -14.41 14.99
N MET A 62 -15.80 -14.32 14.23
CA MET A 62 -16.89 -13.40 14.51
C MET A 62 -17.60 -13.71 15.83
N ALA A 63 -17.86 -14.98 16.12
CA ALA A 63 -18.53 -15.40 17.34
C ALA A 63 -17.66 -15.15 18.60
N VAL A 64 -16.34 -15.37 18.51
CA VAL A 64 -15.44 -15.24 19.67
C VAL A 64 -15.04 -13.77 19.90
N ASN A 65 -14.72 -13.04 18.86
CA ASN A 65 -14.10 -11.73 18.95
C ASN A 65 -14.82 -10.64 18.12
N GLY A 66 -15.16 -10.96 16.87
CA GLY A 66 -15.56 -9.95 15.88
C GLY A 66 -16.84 -9.21 16.26
N ILE A 67 -17.86 -9.89 16.75
CA ILE A 67 -19.13 -9.26 17.18
C ILE A 67 -18.88 -8.31 18.34
N HIS A 68 -18.03 -8.70 19.30
CA HIS A 68 -17.66 -7.83 20.42
C HIS A 68 -16.95 -6.56 19.93
N PHE A 69 -15.95 -6.67 19.06
CA PHE A 69 -15.25 -5.50 18.54
C PHE A 69 -16.11 -4.61 17.67
N LEU A 70 -17.03 -5.16 16.88
CA LEU A 70 -17.97 -4.36 16.10
C LEU A 70 -18.99 -3.65 16.97
N SER A 71 -19.51 -4.30 18.02
CA SER A 71 -20.48 -3.69 18.93
C SER A 71 -19.87 -2.55 19.76
N THR A 72 -18.60 -2.71 20.18
CA THR A 72 -17.87 -1.70 20.94
C THR A 72 -17.26 -0.60 20.07
N LEU A 73 -17.19 -0.79 18.75
CA LEU A 73 -16.63 0.23 17.84
C LEU A 73 -17.42 1.55 17.88
N GLY A 74 -18.72 1.49 18.15
CA GLY A 74 -19.56 2.69 18.26
C GLY A 74 -19.33 3.52 19.53
N SER A 75 -19.01 2.87 20.66
CA SER A 75 -18.81 3.52 21.96
C SER A 75 -17.34 3.64 22.37
N LEU A 76 -16.44 2.94 21.69
CA LEU A 76 -15.00 2.85 21.98
C LEU A 76 -14.67 2.44 23.43
N GLY A 77 -15.63 1.82 24.14
CA GLY A 77 -15.53 1.45 25.55
C GLY A 77 -15.98 2.55 26.50
N SER A 78 -16.38 2.14 27.69
CA SER A 78 -16.89 3.07 28.73
C SER A 78 -16.40 2.74 30.13
N ALA A 79 -15.72 1.58 30.30
CA ALA A 79 -15.27 1.11 31.61
C ALA A 79 -13.84 1.58 31.91
N PRO A 80 -13.66 2.61 32.76
CA PRO A 80 -12.34 3.05 33.15
C PRO A 80 -11.62 1.99 33.99
N GLN A 81 -10.32 1.94 33.89
CA GLN A 81 -9.48 1.14 34.77
C GLN A 81 -9.65 1.68 36.21
N LYS A 82 -9.98 0.81 37.15
CA LYS A 82 -10.18 1.15 38.57
C LYS A 82 -9.24 0.32 39.43
N GLU A 83 -8.73 0.93 40.51
CA GLU A 83 -8.07 0.22 41.57
C GLU A 83 -9.13 -0.44 42.46
N VAL A 84 -9.01 -1.75 42.64
CA VAL A 84 -9.90 -2.51 43.53
C VAL A 84 -9.01 -3.21 44.54
N TRP A 85 -9.33 -3.04 45.85
CA TRP A 85 -8.65 -3.73 46.93
C TRP A 85 -9.01 -5.22 46.92
N ASP A 86 -8.01 -6.09 46.71
CA ASP A 86 -8.17 -7.53 46.90
C ASP A 86 -7.85 -7.89 48.37
N ALA A 87 -8.91 -8.13 49.15
CA ALA A 87 -8.77 -8.48 50.57
C ALA A 87 -8.04 -9.81 50.79
N THR A 88 -8.03 -10.70 49.79
CA THR A 88 -7.38 -12.03 49.88
C THR A 88 -5.85 -11.89 49.69
N LYS A 89 -5.43 -10.99 48.86
CA LYS A 89 -4.01 -10.76 48.53
C LYS A 89 -3.41 -9.55 49.25
N GLN A 90 -4.26 -8.79 49.93
CA GLN A 90 -3.88 -7.52 50.64
C GLN A 90 -3.14 -6.54 49.71
N VAL A 91 -3.51 -6.45 48.44
CA VAL A 91 -2.94 -5.55 47.45
C VAL A 91 -4.05 -4.89 46.62
N TYR A 92 -3.75 -3.69 46.12
CA TYR A 92 -4.60 -3.05 45.11
C TYR A 92 -4.35 -3.72 43.75
N LEU A 93 -5.41 -4.25 43.14
CA LEU A 93 -5.42 -4.77 41.79
C LEU A 93 -6.12 -3.79 40.84
N TYR A 94 -5.52 -3.57 39.69
CA TYR A 94 -6.15 -2.78 38.64
C TYR A 94 -7.12 -3.67 37.88
N THR A 95 -8.38 -3.24 37.78
CA THR A 95 -9.34 -3.91 36.88
C THR A 95 -8.89 -3.73 35.44
N LYS A 96 -9.18 -4.72 34.58
CA LYS A 96 -9.03 -4.53 33.14
C LYS A 96 -10.09 -3.51 32.69
N GLY A 97 -9.70 -2.24 32.59
CA GLY A 97 -10.53 -1.23 31.94
C GLY A 97 -10.50 -1.39 30.42
N ASP A 98 -11.44 -0.74 29.77
CA ASP A 98 -11.44 -0.63 28.30
C ASP A 98 -10.28 0.23 27.83
N GLN A 99 -9.73 -0.13 26.67
CA GLN A 99 -8.70 0.64 25.98
C GLN A 99 -9.21 1.03 24.60
N SER A 100 -9.69 2.25 24.46
CA SER A 100 -10.33 2.74 23.22
C SER A 100 -9.41 2.61 22.00
N VAL A 101 -8.09 2.75 22.17
CA VAL A 101 -7.11 2.53 21.09
C VAL A 101 -7.18 1.10 20.55
N LEU A 102 -7.21 0.09 21.43
CA LEU A 102 -7.28 -1.32 21.03
C LEU A 102 -8.65 -1.68 20.47
N LEU A 103 -9.72 -1.16 21.07
CA LEU A 103 -11.08 -1.37 20.58
C LEU A 103 -11.27 -0.78 19.17
N LEU A 104 -10.75 0.43 18.93
CA LEU A 104 -10.76 1.04 17.62
C LEU A 104 -9.92 0.23 16.61
N LEU A 105 -8.70 -0.17 16.99
CA LEU A 105 -7.82 -0.94 16.12
C LEU A 105 -8.43 -2.29 15.73
N TYR A 106 -8.91 -3.05 16.71
CA TYR A 106 -9.53 -4.36 16.46
C TYR A 106 -10.88 -4.22 15.75
N GLY A 107 -11.65 -3.17 16.04
CA GLY A 107 -12.87 -2.85 15.32
C GLY A 107 -12.61 -2.58 13.84
N VAL A 108 -11.66 -1.71 13.53
CA VAL A 108 -11.24 -1.42 12.14
C VAL A 108 -10.70 -2.68 11.47
N ALA A 109 -9.85 -3.44 12.14
CA ALA A 109 -9.34 -4.71 11.62
C ALA A 109 -10.46 -5.69 11.29
N THR A 110 -11.48 -5.81 12.18
CA THR A 110 -12.65 -6.67 11.96
C THR A 110 -13.48 -6.24 10.75
N VAL A 111 -13.68 -4.92 10.55
CA VAL A 111 -14.35 -4.39 9.35
C VAL A 111 -13.56 -4.78 8.10
N LEU A 112 -12.25 -4.57 8.09
CA LEU A 112 -11.39 -4.92 6.95
C LEU A 112 -11.38 -6.43 6.65
N VAL A 113 -11.31 -7.28 7.69
CA VAL A 113 -11.42 -8.75 7.56
C VAL A 113 -12.78 -9.12 6.98
N THR A 114 -13.85 -8.47 7.41
CA THR A 114 -15.21 -8.69 6.86
C THR A 114 -15.28 -8.32 5.38
N LEU A 115 -14.67 -7.20 4.96
CA LEU A 115 -14.61 -6.82 3.55
C LEU A 115 -13.81 -7.82 2.71
N LEU A 116 -12.70 -8.33 3.25
CA LEU A 116 -11.93 -9.41 2.61
C LEU A 116 -12.75 -10.70 2.50
N MET A 117 -13.51 -11.03 3.54
CA MET A 117 -14.40 -12.20 3.52
C MET A 117 -15.50 -12.06 2.46
N ILE A 118 -16.12 -10.89 2.32
CA ILE A 118 -17.08 -10.61 1.26
C ILE A 118 -16.43 -10.76 -0.12
N TRP A 119 -15.19 -10.30 -0.28
CA TRP A 119 -14.44 -10.46 -1.52
C TRP A 119 -14.16 -11.94 -1.83
N ALA A 120 -13.74 -12.73 -0.83
CA ALA A 120 -13.52 -14.18 -0.94
C ALA A 120 -14.82 -14.93 -1.26
N TRP A 121 -15.93 -14.57 -0.59
CA TRP A 121 -17.26 -15.11 -0.87
C TRP A 121 -17.70 -14.87 -2.32
N ARG A 122 -17.50 -13.64 -2.85
CA ARG A 122 -17.74 -13.36 -4.28
C ARG A 122 -16.87 -14.20 -5.21
N GLY A 123 -15.63 -14.47 -4.80
CA GLY A 123 -14.70 -15.35 -5.52
C GLY A 123 -15.17 -16.80 -5.54
N ALA A 124 -15.60 -17.33 -4.39
CA ALA A 124 -16.15 -18.67 -4.25
C ALA A 124 -17.40 -18.89 -5.09
N LEU A 125 -18.35 -17.94 -5.04
CA LEU A 125 -19.58 -17.99 -5.83
C LEU A 125 -19.31 -18.00 -7.33
N LYS A 126 -18.38 -17.15 -7.81
CA LYS A 126 -17.95 -17.16 -9.23
C LYS A 126 -17.29 -18.49 -9.60
N SER A 127 -16.49 -19.05 -8.73
CA SER A 127 -15.80 -20.32 -8.92
C SER A 127 -16.79 -21.49 -9.03
N ALA A 128 -17.80 -21.53 -8.15
CA ALA A 128 -18.86 -22.53 -8.16
C ALA A 128 -19.68 -22.45 -9.47
N PHE A 129 -20.09 -21.24 -9.88
CA PHE A 129 -20.82 -21.02 -11.12
C PHE A 129 -20.02 -21.42 -12.36
N LYS A 130 -18.70 -21.10 -12.37
CA LYS A 130 -17.82 -21.55 -13.45
C LYS A 130 -17.75 -23.08 -13.53
N ALA A 131 -17.60 -23.75 -12.40
CA ALA A 131 -17.54 -25.22 -12.33
C ALA A 131 -18.86 -25.86 -12.84
N GLU A 132 -20.01 -25.33 -12.43
CA GLU A 132 -21.33 -25.74 -12.88
C GLU A 132 -21.50 -25.59 -14.40
N CYS A 133 -21.13 -24.41 -14.96
CA CYS A 133 -21.25 -24.16 -16.39
C CYS A 133 -20.37 -25.13 -17.22
N LEU A 134 -19.13 -25.37 -16.78
CA LEU A 134 -18.23 -26.30 -17.45
C LEU A 134 -18.72 -27.74 -17.40
N ASP A 135 -19.25 -28.17 -16.25
CA ASP A 135 -19.78 -29.53 -16.06
C ASP A 135 -21.04 -29.74 -16.94
N LYS A 136 -21.96 -28.77 -16.98
CA LYS A 136 -23.14 -28.79 -17.87
C LYS A 136 -22.80 -28.80 -19.35
N GLU A 137 -21.71 -28.15 -19.73
CA GLU A 137 -21.23 -28.16 -21.14
C GLU A 137 -20.45 -29.44 -21.47
N GLY A 138 -20.24 -30.35 -20.50
CA GLY A 138 -19.41 -31.55 -20.67
C GLY A 138 -17.94 -31.25 -20.87
N ARG A 139 -17.48 -30.09 -20.45
CA ARG A 139 -16.08 -29.65 -20.50
C ARG A 139 -15.35 -30.07 -19.23
N HIS A 140 -14.04 -30.21 -19.35
CA HIS A 140 -13.21 -30.56 -18.20
C HIS A 140 -13.26 -29.47 -17.13
N VAL A 141 -13.53 -29.88 -15.89
CA VAL A 141 -13.47 -29.02 -14.71
C VAL A 141 -12.13 -29.26 -14.02
N ASN A 142 -11.30 -28.23 -13.92
CA ASN A 142 -9.97 -28.34 -13.33
C ASN A 142 -10.02 -28.92 -11.92
N SER A 143 -9.15 -29.88 -11.65
CA SER A 143 -8.89 -30.36 -10.29
C SER A 143 -8.09 -29.33 -9.48
N PHE A 144 -7.98 -29.53 -8.17
CA PHE A 144 -7.17 -28.64 -7.31
C PHE A 144 -5.68 -28.57 -7.76
N VAL A 145 -5.11 -29.72 -8.16
CA VAL A 145 -3.72 -29.80 -8.62
C VAL A 145 -3.54 -29.04 -9.95
N GLU A 146 -4.52 -29.12 -10.84
CA GLU A 146 -4.49 -28.35 -12.10
C GLU A 146 -4.64 -26.86 -11.87
N ASP A 147 -5.53 -26.43 -10.95
CA ASP A 147 -5.63 -25.03 -10.52
C ASP A 147 -4.30 -24.53 -9.90
N LEU A 148 -3.64 -25.36 -9.07
CA LEU A 148 -2.33 -25.02 -8.48
C LEU A 148 -1.22 -24.91 -9.56
N LYS A 149 -1.20 -25.83 -10.52
CA LYS A 149 -0.29 -25.75 -11.67
C LYS A 149 -0.56 -24.50 -12.51
N SER A 150 -1.83 -24.15 -12.73
CA SER A 150 -2.21 -22.91 -13.41
C SER A 150 -1.71 -21.67 -12.68
N LEU A 151 -1.70 -21.66 -11.33
CA LEU A 151 -1.10 -20.57 -10.55
C LEU A 151 0.42 -20.45 -10.74
N LEU A 152 1.11 -21.56 -10.98
CA LEU A 152 2.55 -21.57 -11.20
C LEU A 152 2.96 -21.23 -12.65
N HIS A 153 2.05 -21.32 -13.61
CA HIS A 153 2.32 -21.10 -15.03
C HIS A 153 1.52 -19.90 -15.58
N GLU A 154 0.25 -20.08 -15.84
CA GLU A 154 -0.60 -19.08 -16.50
C GLU A 154 -0.93 -17.88 -15.59
N ASN A 155 -1.11 -18.14 -14.29
CA ASN A 155 -1.51 -17.16 -13.29
C ASN A 155 -0.38 -16.82 -12.30
N LEU A 156 0.90 -17.02 -12.69
CA LEU A 156 2.07 -16.75 -11.85
C LEU A 156 2.06 -15.32 -11.29
N HIS A 157 1.60 -14.36 -12.09
CA HIS A 157 1.44 -12.97 -11.65
C HIS A 157 0.55 -12.82 -10.41
N ARG A 158 -0.50 -13.63 -10.27
CA ARG A 158 -1.36 -13.60 -9.08
C ARG A 158 -0.65 -14.13 -7.85
N LEU A 159 0.08 -15.24 -8.01
CA LEU A 159 0.87 -15.81 -6.92
C LEU A 159 1.96 -14.85 -6.43
N LEU A 160 2.71 -14.24 -7.34
CA LEU A 160 3.78 -13.29 -7.01
C LEU A 160 3.25 -11.97 -6.43
N MET A 161 2.06 -11.52 -6.83
CA MET A 161 1.46 -10.29 -6.29
C MET A 161 0.77 -10.50 -4.94
N THR A 162 0.42 -11.73 -4.56
CA THR A 162 -0.29 -12.00 -3.31
C THR A 162 0.49 -11.55 -2.06
N PRO A 163 1.78 -11.92 -1.84
CA PRO A 163 2.53 -11.47 -0.67
C PRO A 163 2.63 -9.94 -0.57
N PRO A 164 3.05 -9.18 -1.60
CA PRO A 164 3.06 -7.72 -1.55
C PRO A 164 1.70 -7.12 -1.22
N MET A 165 0.61 -7.65 -1.79
CA MET A 165 -0.75 -7.17 -1.51
C MET A 165 -1.16 -7.40 -0.05
N VAL A 166 -0.81 -8.55 0.54
CA VAL A 166 -1.06 -8.81 1.96
C VAL A 166 -0.28 -7.83 2.84
N PHE A 167 1.00 -7.58 2.54
CA PHE A 167 1.80 -6.60 3.29
C PHE A 167 1.25 -5.17 3.16
N ILE A 168 0.85 -4.75 1.96
CA ILE A 168 0.23 -3.44 1.75
C ILE A 168 -1.07 -3.34 2.56
N PHE A 169 -1.88 -4.38 2.55
CA PHE A 169 -3.15 -4.38 3.26
C PHE A 169 -2.95 -4.29 4.78
N THR A 170 -2.02 -5.08 5.35
CA THR A 170 -1.79 -5.14 6.80
C THR A 170 -0.94 -4.00 7.34
N LEU A 171 0.10 -3.58 6.61
CA LEU A 171 1.06 -2.59 7.09
C LEU A 171 0.78 -1.16 6.60
N THR A 172 -0.03 -0.99 5.56
CA THR A 172 -0.35 0.34 5.02
C THR A 172 -1.82 0.68 5.17
N ILE A 173 -2.72 -0.16 4.64
CA ILE A 173 -4.16 0.15 4.62
C ILE A 173 -4.74 0.14 6.03
N LEU A 174 -4.46 -0.90 6.82
CA LEU A 174 -4.99 -1.00 8.19
C LEU A 174 -4.57 0.19 9.08
N PRO A 175 -3.27 0.53 9.21
CA PRO A 175 -2.86 1.72 9.97
C PRO A 175 -3.42 3.02 9.41
N LEU A 176 -3.50 3.17 8.08
CA LEU A 176 -4.05 4.37 7.46
C LEU A 176 -5.54 4.58 7.83
N VAL A 177 -6.35 3.53 7.71
CA VAL A 177 -7.77 3.59 8.09
C VAL A 177 -7.91 3.87 9.58
N PHE A 178 -7.10 3.23 10.42
CA PHE A 178 -7.05 3.49 11.85
C PHE A 178 -6.72 4.96 12.15
N MET A 179 -5.70 5.53 11.52
CA MET A 179 -5.32 6.95 11.67
C MET A 179 -6.43 7.90 11.22
N ILE A 180 -7.12 7.58 10.12
CA ILE A 180 -8.28 8.35 9.66
C ILE A 180 -9.39 8.31 10.71
N CYS A 181 -9.71 7.14 11.27
CA CYS A 181 -10.71 7.01 12.32
C CYS A 181 -10.31 7.80 13.58
N MET A 182 -9.03 7.78 13.99
CA MET A 182 -8.54 8.56 15.12
C MET A 182 -8.79 10.07 14.96
N ALA A 183 -8.77 10.61 13.75
CA ALA A 183 -9.02 12.02 13.50
C ALA A 183 -10.47 12.47 13.87
N PHE A 184 -11.39 11.51 13.98
CA PHE A 184 -12.77 11.74 14.39
C PHE A 184 -13.02 11.53 15.90
N THR A 185 -11.98 11.31 16.69
CA THR A 185 -12.06 11.07 18.14
C THR A 185 -11.44 12.22 18.94
N ASN A 186 -11.78 12.31 20.22
CA ASN A 186 -11.16 13.27 21.17
C ASN A 186 -9.87 12.76 21.79
N TYR A 187 -9.17 11.81 21.16
CA TYR A 187 -7.89 11.30 21.62
C TYR A 187 -6.90 12.44 21.89
N SER A 188 -6.57 12.67 23.17
CA SER A 188 -5.71 13.78 23.58
C SER A 188 -5.02 13.50 24.90
N LYS A 189 -3.81 14.02 25.05
CA LYS A 189 -3.11 14.07 26.33
C LYS A 189 -3.75 15.07 27.30
N LEU A 190 -4.35 16.14 26.77
CA LEU A 190 -5.13 17.12 27.53
C LEU A 190 -6.46 16.48 27.91
N GLY A 191 -6.79 16.48 29.21
CA GLY A 191 -8.04 15.87 29.72
C GLY A 191 -7.96 14.36 29.97
N ASN A 192 -6.79 13.76 29.87
CA ASN A 192 -6.55 12.32 30.16
C ASN A 192 -7.33 11.34 29.24
N HIS A 193 -7.54 11.73 27.98
CA HIS A 193 -8.22 10.92 26.95
C HIS A 193 -7.25 10.00 26.21
N LEU A 194 -6.22 9.48 26.86
CA LEU A 194 -5.25 8.55 26.25
C LEU A 194 -5.72 7.11 26.28
N MET A 195 -6.42 6.72 27.34
CA MET A 195 -6.90 5.35 27.54
C MET A 195 -8.33 5.18 27.06
N LEU A 196 -9.18 6.12 27.46
CA LEU A 196 -10.59 6.18 27.04
C LEU A 196 -10.83 7.49 26.29
N PHE A 197 -11.41 7.36 25.12
CA PHE A 197 -11.81 8.47 24.26
C PHE A 197 -13.05 8.11 23.47
N ASP A 198 -13.76 9.13 23.00
CA ASP A 198 -15.04 9.01 22.32
C ASP A 198 -14.98 9.56 20.91
N TRP A 199 -15.99 9.22 20.11
CA TRP A 199 -16.22 9.83 18.82
C TRP A 199 -16.72 11.26 18.97
N VAL A 200 -16.03 12.22 18.37
CA VAL A 200 -16.45 13.65 18.33
C VAL A 200 -16.85 14.10 16.93
N GLY A 201 -16.89 13.18 15.98
CA GLY A 201 -17.26 13.48 14.60
C GLY A 201 -16.36 14.53 13.97
N LEU A 202 -16.91 15.63 13.49
CA LEU A 202 -16.18 16.68 12.77
C LEU A 202 -15.68 17.83 13.65
N ASP A 203 -15.75 17.73 14.97
CA ASP A 203 -15.40 18.86 15.84
C ASP A 203 -13.91 19.21 15.79
N ASN A 204 -13.04 18.20 15.65
CA ASN A 204 -11.61 18.44 15.41
C ASN A 204 -11.39 19.22 14.12
N PHE A 205 -12.14 18.92 13.07
CA PHE A 205 -12.03 19.62 11.80
C PHE A 205 -12.58 21.05 11.88
N LYS A 206 -13.68 21.29 12.63
CA LYS A 206 -14.18 22.64 12.88
C LYS A 206 -13.14 23.50 13.60
N ALA A 207 -12.43 22.92 14.59
CA ALA A 207 -11.35 23.62 15.30
C ALA A 207 -10.18 24.02 14.38
N LEU A 208 -9.95 23.34 13.27
CA LEU A 208 -8.93 23.73 12.28
C LEU A 208 -9.33 24.97 11.48
N PHE A 209 -10.64 25.22 11.31
CA PHE A 209 -11.14 26.39 10.58
C PHE A 209 -11.28 27.64 11.47
N ASP A 210 -11.18 27.47 12.79
CA ASP A 210 -11.11 28.60 13.71
C ASP A 210 -9.70 29.20 13.71
N THR A 211 -9.51 30.20 12.86
CA THR A 211 -8.21 30.91 12.70
C THR A 211 -7.77 31.69 13.96
N ASN A 212 -8.68 31.94 14.89
CA ASN A 212 -8.35 32.60 16.16
C ASN A 212 -7.75 31.61 17.18
N SER A 213 -7.91 30.31 16.95
CA SER A 213 -7.29 29.28 17.75
C SER A 213 -5.80 29.10 17.37
N ILE A 214 -4.96 28.75 18.34
CA ILE A 214 -3.55 28.41 18.09
C ILE A 214 -3.47 27.22 17.12
N LEU A 215 -4.38 26.27 17.24
CA LEU A 215 -4.43 25.08 16.38
C LEU A 215 -4.71 25.44 14.93
N GLY A 216 -5.75 26.25 14.66
CA GLY A 216 -6.12 26.62 13.30
C GLY A 216 -5.06 27.48 12.63
N SER A 217 -4.54 28.55 13.29
CA SER A 217 -3.51 29.40 12.74
C SER A 217 -2.22 28.63 12.41
N THR A 218 -1.78 27.74 13.31
CA THR A 218 -0.59 26.90 13.10
C THR A 218 -0.81 25.91 11.96
N PHE A 219 -1.97 25.24 11.93
CA PHE A 219 -2.28 24.23 10.92
C PHE A 219 -2.20 24.79 9.50
N TRP A 220 -2.84 25.91 9.21
CA TRP A 220 -2.85 26.50 7.87
C TRP A 220 -1.48 26.98 7.45
N SER A 221 -0.69 27.53 8.38
CA SER A 221 0.68 27.94 8.13
C SER A 221 1.58 26.74 7.76
N VAL A 222 1.48 25.65 8.54
CA VAL A 222 2.25 24.42 8.28
C VAL A 222 1.79 23.73 7.02
N LEU A 223 0.48 23.66 6.76
CA LEU A 223 -0.07 23.06 5.54
C LEU A 223 0.42 23.81 4.29
N GLY A 224 0.33 25.15 4.31
CA GLY A 224 0.83 25.98 3.21
C GLY A 224 2.29 25.72 2.91
N TRP A 225 3.14 25.69 3.95
CA TRP A 225 4.55 25.35 3.79
C TRP A 225 4.75 23.91 3.27
N THR A 226 3.99 22.95 3.78
CA THR A 226 4.08 21.55 3.35
C THR A 226 3.77 21.39 1.86
N LEU A 227 2.76 22.10 1.34
CA LEU A 227 2.42 22.08 -0.08
C LEU A 227 3.56 22.69 -0.93
N VAL A 228 4.13 23.83 -0.50
CA VAL A 228 5.28 24.44 -1.17
C VAL A 228 6.47 23.48 -1.18
N TRP A 229 6.79 22.90 -0.03
CA TRP A 229 7.87 21.92 0.08
C TRP A 229 7.63 20.69 -0.81
N ALA A 230 6.42 20.13 -0.79
CA ALA A 230 6.07 18.96 -1.60
C ALA A 230 6.22 19.23 -3.09
N PHE A 231 5.81 20.43 -3.54
CA PHE A 231 5.99 20.84 -4.93
C PHE A 231 7.47 20.87 -5.32
N PHE A 232 8.27 21.65 -4.59
CA PHE A 232 9.70 21.77 -4.90
C PHE A 232 10.44 20.45 -4.73
N ALA A 233 10.17 19.70 -3.66
CA ALA A 233 10.78 18.40 -3.41
C ALA A 233 10.52 17.41 -4.55
N THR A 234 9.29 17.31 -5.01
CA THR A 234 8.91 16.35 -6.05
C THR A 234 9.44 16.76 -7.42
N PHE A 235 9.14 17.99 -7.86
CA PHE A 235 9.49 18.44 -9.21
C PHE A 235 10.98 18.61 -9.39
N SER A 236 11.69 19.15 -8.39
CA SER A 236 13.14 19.34 -8.49
C SER A 236 13.86 17.99 -8.56
N ASN A 237 13.49 17.01 -7.70
CA ASN A 237 14.07 15.67 -7.75
C ASN A 237 13.82 14.99 -9.09
N TYR A 238 12.62 15.12 -9.64
CA TYR A 238 12.29 14.54 -10.93
C TYR A 238 13.09 15.19 -12.06
N ILE A 239 13.12 16.51 -12.12
CA ILE A 239 13.83 17.27 -13.17
C ILE A 239 15.34 16.99 -13.12
N PHE A 240 15.96 17.15 -11.95
CA PHE A 240 17.41 16.92 -11.81
C PHE A 240 17.78 15.46 -12.01
N GLY A 241 16.97 14.53 -11.49
CA GLY A 241 17.16 13.09 -11.71
C GLY A 241 17.02 12.69 -13.17
N MET A 242 16.07 13.32 -13.91
CA MET A 242 15.90 13.10 -15.35
C MET A 242 17.09 13.62 -16.13
N ILE A 243 17.50 14.89 -15.91
CA ILE A 243 18.65 15.49 -16.58
C ILE A 243 19.89 14.62 -16.35
N LEU A 244 20.16 14.24 -15.12
CA LEU A 244 21.31 13.42 -14.75
C LEU A 244 21.25 12.03 -15.40
N SER A 245 20.07 11.41 -15.41
CA SER A 245 19.85 10.12 -16.08
C SER A 245 20.12 10.21 -17.58
N LEU A 246 19.61 11.24 -18.24
CA LEU A 246 19.87 11.46 -19.68
C LEU A 246 21.33 11.70 -19.98
N VAL A 247 22.03 12.49 -19.16
CA VAL A 247 23.47 12.78 -19.32
C VAL A 247 24.30 11.49 -19.15
N ILE A 248 24.03 10.71 -18.10
CA ILE A 248 24.79 9.47 -17.85
C ILE A 248 24.52 8.42 -18.93
N ASN A 249 23.30 8.32 -19.45
CA ASN A 249 22.95 7.33 -20.47
C ASN A 249 23.27 7.77 -21.90
N ARG A 250 23.69 9.02 -22.12
CA ARG A 250 24.08 9.52 -23.43
C ARG A 250 25.20 8.66 -24.05
N LYS A 251 25.18 8.46 -25.37
CA LYS A 251 26.15 7.59 -26.08
C LYS A 251 27.61 8.02 -25.84
N ASP A 252 27.86 9.30 -25.79
CA ASP A 252 29.21 9.89 -25.67
C ASP A 252 29.75 9.90 -24.23
N THR A 253 28.94 9.60 -23.23
CA THR A 253 29.38 9.60 -21.82
C THR A 253 30.32 8.42 -21.56
N LYS A 254 31.56 8.73 -21.16
CA LYS A 254 32.57 7.75 -20.78
C LYS A 254 32.31 7.25 -19.34
N ALA A 255 32.73 6.01 -19.06
CA ALA A 255 32.66 5.42 -17.73
C ALA A 255 31.25 5.43 -17.08
N LYS A 256 30.18 5.16 -17.85
CA LYS A 256 28.79 5.14 -17.37
C LYS A 256 28.57 4.28 -16.11
N GLY A 257 29.23 3.14 -16.04
CA GLY A 257 29.17 2.23 -14.88
C GLY A 257 29.71 2.88 -13.61
N PHE A 258 30.81 3.61 -13.70
CA PHE A 258 31.39 4.34 -12.56
C PHE A 258 30.45 5.44 -12.03
N TRP A 259 29.87 6.26 -12.91
CA TRP A 259 28.93 7.29 -12.50
C TRP A 259 27.68 6.69 -11.85
N ARG A 260 27.10 5.65 -12.44
CA ARG A 260 25.99 4.93 -11.84
C ARG A 260 26.34 4.38 -10.46
N PHE A 261 27.52 3.76 -10.33
CA PHE A 261 28.00 3.24 -9.04
C PHE A 261 28.08 4.34 -7.97
N CYS A 262 28.66 5.51 -8.29
CA CYS A 262 28.75 6.63 -7.36
C CYS A 262 27.36 7.08 -6.84
N PHE A 263 26.36 7.16 -7.72
CA PHE A 263 25.01 7.54 -7.31
C PHE A 263 24.26 6.41 -6.58
N VAL A 264 24.46 5.16 -6.97
CA VAL A 264 23.90 4.00 -6.25
C VAL A 264 24.48 3.91 -4.84
N LEU A 265 25.77 4.20 -4.67
CA LEU A 265 26.42 4.18 -3.36
C LEU A 265 25.74 5.12 -2.37
N SER A 266 25.29 6.31 -2.82
CA SER A 266 24.54 7.23 -1.95
C SER A 266 23.19 6.67 -1.49
N CYS A 267 22.55 5.80 -2.28
CA CYS A 267 21.33 5.10 -1.89
C CYS A 267 21.58 3.94 -0.92
N ALA A 268 22.81 3.42 -0.84
CA ALA A 268 23.17 2.35 0.09
C ALA A 268 23.28 2.84 1.55
N VAL A 269 23.50 4.15 1.75
CA VAL A 269 23.52 4.74 3.08
C VAL A 269 22.08 4.97 3.57
N PRO A 270 21.70 4.47 4.77
CA PRO A 270 20.36 4.74 5.31
C PRO A 270 20.08 6.25 5.38
N MET A 271 18.90 6.66 4.88
CA MET A 271 18.53 8.08 4.76
C MET A 271 18.68 8.85 6.09
N PHE A 272 18.30 8.25 7.23
CA PHE A 272 18.42 8.91 8.52
C PHE A 272 19.87 9.23 8.90
N VAL A 273 20.84 8.39 8.52
CA VAL A 273 22.27 8.64 8.75
C VAL A 273 22.73 9.84 7.92
N SER A 274 22.37 9.87 6.65
CA SER A 274 22.69 10.99 5.74
C SER A 274 22.10 12.30 6.27
N LEU A 275 20.85 12.29 6.75
CA LEU A 275 20.21 13.48 7.32
C LEU A 275 20.85 13.93 8.64
N LEU A 276 21.28 13.01 9.51
CA LEU A 276 22.02 13.33 10.74
C LEU A 276 23.38 13.97 10.43
N ILE A 277 24.10 13.45 9.45
CA ILE A 277 25.38 14.02 9.00
C ILE A 277 25.14 15.45 8.49
N MET A 278 24.14 15.65 7.61
CA MET A 278 23.79 16.97 7.10
C MET A 278 23.40 17.95 8.21
N ARG A 279 22.60 17.50 9.18
CA ARG A 279 22.27 18.30 10.36
C ARG A 279 23.51 18.77 11.10
N THR A 280 24.48 17.87 11.31
CA THR A 280 25.73 18.20 12.02
C THR A 280 26.63 19.13 11.19
N MET A 281 26.76 18.87 9.88
CA MET A 281 27.59 19.70 9.01
C MET A 281 27.08 21.13 8.86
N LEU A 282 25.75 21.33 8.88
CA LEU A 282 25.09 22.62 8.68
C LEU A 282 24.82 23.40 9.99
N GLN A 283 25.32 22.92 11.14
CA GLN A 283 25.26 23.69 12.39
C GLN A 283 26.11 24.97 12.34
N PRO A 284 25.88 25.96 13.23
CA PRO A 284 26.67 27.19 13.28
C PRO A 284 28.19 26.95 13.38
N ASN A 285 28.59 25.91 14.10
CA ASN A 285 30.00 25.48 14.24
C ASN A 285 30.30 24.20 13.44
N GLY A 286 29.41 23.83 12.48
CA GLY A 286 29.57 22.67 11.65
C GLY A 286 30.61 22.90 10.53
N ALA A 287 30.99 21.79 9.89
CA ALA A 287 32.05 21.77 8.88
C ALA A 287 31.82 22.78 7.73
N VAL A 288 30.57 22.98 7.31
CA VAL A 288 30.24 23.91 6.21
C VAL A 288 30.53 25.36 6.62
N ASN A 289 30.08 25.81 7.78
CA ASN A 289 30.34 27.15 8.27
C ASN A 289 31.85 27.39 8.55
N VAL A 290 32.54 26.37 9.07
CA VAL A 290 34.02 26.42 9.27
C VAL A 290 34.72 26.57 7.91
N LEU A 291 34.33 25.82 6.91
CA LEU A 291 34.89 25.94 5.55
C LEU A 291 34.66 27.33 4.95
N LEU A 292 33.45 27.87 5.09
CA LEU A 292 33.10 29.18 4.58
C LEU A 292 33.91 30.32 5.24
N ARG A 293 34.15 30.19 6.55
CA ARG A 293 35.04 31.08 7.30
C ARG A 293 36.49 30.99 6.83
N ASN A 294 37.01 29.79 6.65
CA ASN A 294 38.37 29.56 6.19
C ASN A 294 38.60 30.06 4.75
N LEU A 295 37.57 29.99 3.91
CA LEU A 295 37.61 30.57 2.54
C LEU A 295 37.42 32.08 2.52
N GLY A 296 37.13 32.71 3.66
CA GLY A 296 36.88 34.14 3.73
C GLY A 296 35.56 34.63 3.15
N TRP A 297 34.60 33.69 2.91
CA TRP A 297 33.29 34.01 2.36
C TRP A 297 32.34 34.60 3.41
N ILE A 298 32.58 34.32 4.66
CA ILE A 298 31.88 34.88 5.82
C ILE A 298 32.93 35.34 6.88
N ALA A 299 32.55 36.27 7.74
CA ALA A 299 33.42 36.73 8.82
C ALA A 299 33.74 35.60 9.81
N GLN A 300 34.85 35.69 10.53
CA GLN A 300 35.32 34.60 11.43
C GLN A 300 34.38 34.33 12.59
N ASP A 301 33.61 35.31 13.02
CA ASP A 301 32.60 35.27 14.08
C ASP A 301 31.17 34.96 13.52
N ALA A 302 30.98 35.01 12.19
CA ALA A 302 29.71 34.79 11.54
C ALA A 302 29.44 33.31 11.26
N SER A 303 28.16 32.94 11.16
CA SER A 303 27.69 31.65 10.66
C SER A 303 26.43 31.81 9.87
N LEU A 304 26.28 31.04 8.78
CA LEU A 304 25.03 30.98 8.05
C LEU A 304 23.97 30.23 8.89
N PRO A 305 22.77 30.81 9.04
CA PRO A 305 21.75 30.29 9.96
C PRO A 305 20.90 29.21 9.29
N PHE A 306 21.50 28.13 8.78
CA PHE A 306 20.84 27.10 7.99
C PHE A 306 19.57 26.53 8.62
N PHE A 307 19.51 26.40 9.98
CA PHE A 307 18.35 25.88 10.69
C PHE A 307 17.84 26.83 11.79
N THR A 308 18.49 27.95 12.04
CA THR A 308 18.12 28.89 13.08
C THR A 308 17.22 30.02 12.58
N ASP A 309 17.23 30.28 11.29
CA ASP A 309 16.32 31.23 10.62
C ASP A 309 15.25 30.47 9.84
N PRO A 310 13.96 30.84 9.92
CA PRO A 310 12.89 30.12 9.24
C PRO A 310 13.03 30.08 7.71
N THR A 311 13.51 31.16 7.09
CA THR A 311 13.66 31.22 5.63
C THR A 311 14.82 30.37 5.16
N TRP A 312 15.98 30.48 5.84
CA TRP A 312 17.12 29.62 5.58
C TRP A 312 16.81 28.15 5.79
N ALA A 313 16.07 27.80 6.85
CA ALA A 313 15.69 26.43 7.14
C ALA A 313 14.83 25.85 6.00
N ARG A 314 13.87 26.62 5.47
CA ARG A 314 13.03 26.19 4.35
C ARG A 314 13.86 25.91 3.09
N VAL A 315 14.77 26.81 2.74
CA VAL A 315 15.67 26.61 1.57
C VAL A 315 16.60 25.42 1.81
N THR A 316 17.20 25.33 2.98
CA THR A 316 18.10 24.24 3.35
C THR A 316 17.43 22.87 3.25
N VAL A 317 16.21 22.74 3.74
CA VAL A 317 15.45 21.48 3.66
C VAL A 317 15.18 21.08 2.20
N ILE A 318 14.84 22.04 1.32
CA ILE A 318 14.66 21.77 -0.10
C ILE A 318 15.97 21.30 -0.74
N VAL A 319 17.09 22.00 -0.49
CA VAL A 319 18.40 21.65 -1.06
C VAL A 319 18.88 20.26 -0.57
N VAL A 320 18.76 19.98 0.72
CA VAL A 320 19.12 18.67 1.27
C VAL A 320 18.22 17.57 0.69
N ASN A 321 16.93 17.83 0.51
CA ASN A 321 16.01 16.88 -0.11
C ASN A 321 16.40 16.59 -1.58
N ILE A 322 16.81 17.58 -2.35
CA ILE A 322 17.29 17.39 -3.73
C ILE A 322 18.54 16.51 -3.72
N TRP A 323 19.49 16.80 -2.83
CA TRP A 323 20.72 16.00 -2.71
C TRP A 323 20.45 14.52 -2.40
N VAL A 324 19.51 14.23 -1.51
CA VAL A 324 19.14 12.85 -1.14
C VAL A 324 18.27 12.19 -2.20
N GLY A 325 17.32 12.93 -2.80
CA GLY A 325 16.27 12.38 -3.67
C GLY A 325 16.69 12.14 -5.12
N VAL A 326 17.61 12.94 -5.65
CA VAL A 326 18.07 12.83 -7.04
C VAL A 326 18.64 11.46 -7.38
N PRO A 327 19.48 10.80 -6.55
CA PRO A 327 19.99 9.46 -6.83
C PRO A 327 18.91 8.40 -7.00
N TYR A 328 17.84 8.45 -6.20
CA TYR A 328 16.71 7.52 -6.32
C TYR A 328 15.96 7.70 -7.64
N THR A 329 15.68 8.94 -8.00
CA THR A 329 15.02 9.26 -9.27
C THR A 329 15.89 8.88 -10.47
N LEU A 330 17.20 9.10 -10.37
CA LEU A 330 18.18 8.68 -11.37
C LEU A 330 18.10 7.16 -11.63
N LEU A 331 18.07 6.35 -10.57
CA LEU A 331 18.00 4.89 -10.68
C LEU A 331 16.72 4.44 -11.36
N GLN A 332 15.58 4.97 -10.94
CA GLN A 332 14.28 4.65 -11.52
C GLN A 332 14.24 4.99 -13.01
N LEU A 333 14.64 6.19 -13.37
CA LEU A 333 14.63 6.64 -14.77
C LEU A 333 15.66 5.90 -15.63
N THR A 334 16.82 5.56 -15.08
CA THR A 334 17.82 4.74 -15.79
C THR A 334 17.24 3.37 -16.14
N GLY A 335 16.51 2.72 -15.21
CA GLY A 335 15.83 1.46 -15.48
C GLY A 335 14.79 1.56 -16.61
N VAL A 336 13.98 2.62 -16.59
CA VAL A 336 12.98 2.87 -17.66
C VAL A 336 13.65 3.11 -19.01
N LEU A 337 14.73 3.92 -19.05
CA LEU A 337 15.45 4.25 -20.29
C LEU A 337 16.15 3.00 -20.90
N GLN A 338 16.66 2.10 -20.07
CA GLN A 338 17.30 0.87 -20.53
C GLN A 338 16.29 -0.10 -21.15
N ASN A 339 15.15 -0.31 -20.51
CA ASN A 339 14.08 -1.19 -21.01
C ASN A 339 13.51 -0.68 -22.35
N ARG A 340 13.31 0.64 -22.49
CA ARG A 340 12.79 1.22 -23.72
C ARG A 340 13.73 1.06 -24.91
N SER A 341 15.04 1.06 -24.68
CA SER A 341 16.06 0.87 -25.75
C SER A 341 15.97 -0.52 -26.36
N GLU A 342 15.64 -1.55 -25.60
CA GLU A 342 15.53 -2.93 -26.08
C GLU A 342 14.24 -3.16 -26.88
N GLU A 343 13.11 -2.60 -26.47
CA GLU A 343 11.84 -2.70 -27.19
C GLU A 343 11.93 -2.07 -28.59
N HIS A 344 12.47 -0.86 -28.71
CA HIS A 344 12.62 -0.21 -30.02
C HIS A 344 13.62 -0.91 -30.93
N THR A 345 14.66 -1.54 -30.38
CA THR A 345 15.61 -2.30 -31.18
C THR A 345 14.97 -3.59 -31.72
N SER A 346 14.13 -4.26 -30.95
CA SER A 346 13.40 -5.46 -31.37
C SER A 346 12.30 -5.15 -32.39
N GLU A 347 11.59 -4.02 -32.26
CA GLU A 347 10.59 -3.59 -33.26
C GLU A 347 11.25 -3.22 -34.59
N LEU A 348 12.34 -2.46 -34.58
CA LEU A 348 13.10 -2.12 -35.80
C LEU A 348 13.66 -3.37 -36.48
N GLN A 349 14.16 -4.36 -35.73
CA GLN A 349 14.61 -5.62 -36.29
C GLN A 349 13.47 -6.46 -36.86
N SER A 350 12.27 -6.42 -36.25
CA SER A 350 11.09 -7.10 -36.79
C SER A 350 10.62 -6.46 -38.11
N HIS A 351 10.57 -5.14 -38.21
CA HIS A 351 10.24 -4.43 -39.44
C HIS A 351 11.25 -4.66 -40.57
N VAL A 352 12.54 -4.68 -40.26
CA VAL A 352 13.59 -5.00 -41.25
C VAL A 352 13.46 -6.46 -41.75
N ARG A 353 13.17 -7.42 -40.86
CA ARG A 353 12.93 -8.82 -41.26
C ARG A 353 11.68 -8.97 -42.11
N ILE A 354 10.60 -8.26 -41.82
CA ILE A 354 9.36 -8.28 -42.64
C ILE A 354 9.64 -7.68 -44.02
N SER A 355 10.35 -6.57 -44.10
CA SER A 355 10.75 -5.96 -45.38
C SER A 355 11.64 -6.88 -46.20
N TYR A 356 12.55 -7.62 -45.60
CA TYR A 356 13.41 -8.59 -46.26
C TYR A 356 12.61 -9.82 -46.79
N ALA A 357 11.67 -10.31 -45.95
CA ALA A 357 10.79 -11.42 -46.37
C ALA A 357 9.89 -11.04 -47.53
N VAL A 358 9.32 -9.82 -47.54
CA VAL A 358 8.52 -9.30 -48.65
C VAL A 358 9.35 -9.12 -49.92
N PHE A 359 10.62 -8.73 -49.81
CA PHE A 359 11.52 -8.59 -50.94
C PHE A 359 11.92 -9.94 -51.53
N CYS A 360 12.10 -11.00 -50.72
CA CYS A 360 12.38 -12.35 -51.17
C CYS A 360 11.18 -13.07 -51.82
N LEU A 361 9.94 -12.67 -51.46
CA LEU A 361 8.71 -13.22 -52.05
C LEU A 361 8.34 -12.57 -53.40
N LYS A 362 9.01 -11.49 -53.80
CA LYS A 362 8.82 -10.79 -55.08
C LYS A 362 9.81 -11.19 -56.20
N LYS A 363 10.68 -12.15 -55.95
CA LYS A 363 11.54 -12.80 -56.91
C LYS A 363 11.02 -14.22 -57.15
#